data_01064981f037c8e77f6330b1d2f782df
#
_entry.id   01064981f037c8e77f6330b1d2f782df
#
_cell.length_a   1.000
_cell.length_b   1.000
_cell.length_c   1.000
_cell.angle_alpha   90.00
_cell.angle_beta   90.00
_cell.angle_gamma   90.00
#
_symmetry.space_group_name_H-M   'P 1'
#
loop_
_entity.id
_entity.type
_entity.pdbx_description
1 polymer ?
#
loop_
_entity_poly.entity_id
_entity_poly.type
_entity_poly.pdbx_seq_one_letter_code
_entity_poly.pdbx_strand_id
1 'polypeptide(L)'
;MTACAIEPTAEGGDEDPTPPVLPTPCVISADGAYAARLARGPHADAWFPERWTLDGPEPYAVPLPVHQPEEPGTEVQPLADGRVLVCRSVQDRHTFSLLYPTGPGTGELPLGAVECRGEGARLHLLAPAPCGERAYALAVGERTSTVWLVAGGAFGPERLADVPGRCSGGVWLDRTGRLLALDRELDGRTKTVVVDLECGEVSPLLQIAADSDDRLLLADPDSGLLVIRSDAPSPGTPRLGWGVVGSTLPVRFPESLRLPDCTLTPFAVQPGQLLLPEGCAVALRIDGPCGTWVGTWRAAERRLHQLAVPEGWLAGSGLWTADGVLRLPYATADEPCAVARLTPPTVPAPTAEPEPAPPEPTAPEPTTPRPVPLQEAPLSRLVTN
;
A
#
# COMPACT_ATOMS: atom_id res chain seq x y z
N MET A 1 61.28 48.73 -0.46
CA MET A 1 59.85 48.71 -0.11
C MET A 1 59.34 47.33 -0.42
N THR A 2 59.25 46.51 0.60
CA THR A 2 58.91 45.09 0.51
C THR A 2 57.43 44.95 0.91
N ALA A 3 56.57 44.51 -0.01
CA ALA A 3 55.15 44.25 0.27
C ALA A 3 55.03 42.84 0.82
N CYS A 4 54.50 42.71 2.07
CA CYS A 4 54.07 41.45 2.64
C CYS A 4 52.74 41.06 2.08
N ALA A 5 52.65 39.88 1.47
CA ALA A 5 51.39 39.21 1.13
C ALA A 5 50.86 38.51 2.37
N ILE A 6 49.59 38.78 2.71
CA ILE A 6 48.85 38.05 3.74
C ILE A 6 48.15 36.90 3.02
N GLU A 7 48.52 35.67 3.34
CA GLU A 7 47.79 34.46 2.95
C GLU A 7 46.51 34.33 3.78
N PRO A 8 45.36 34.03 3.20
CA PRO A 8 44.16 33.72 3.96
C PRO A 8 44.24 32.25 4.38
N THR A 9 44.21 32.03 5.70
CA THR A 9 44.06 30.73 6.33
C THR A 9 42.63 30.25 6.04
N ALA A 10 42.50 29.22 5.22
CA ALA A 10 41.24 28.52 5.03
C ALA A 10 41.06 27.55 6.24
N GLU A 11 40.25 27.92 7.19
CA GLU A 11 39.65 26.96 8.13
C GLU A 11 38.46 26.32 7.40
N GLY A 12 38.71 25.20 6.72
CA GLY A 12 37.71 24.28 6.24
C GLY A 12 37.24 23.43 7.40
N GLY A 13 36.16 23.81 8.02
CA GLY A 13 35.39 22.88 8.83
C GLY A 13 34.73 21.87 7.88
N ASP A 14 35.19 20.63 7.90
CA ASP A 14 34.45 19.47 7.39
C ASP A 14 33.20 19.30 8.28
N GLU A 15 32.12 20.00 7.96
CA GLU A 15 30.80 19.59 8.38
C GLU A 15 30.44 18.36 7.55
N ASP A 16 30.58 17.20 8.16
CA ASP A 16 30.03 15.94 7.65
C ASP A 16 28.55 16.20 7.29
N PRO A 17 28.10 15.93 6.05
CA PRO A 17 26.72 16.18 5.67
C PRO A 17 25.83 15.30 6.54
N THR A 18 25.12 15.92 7.47
CA THR A 18 24.08 15.25 8.26
C THR A 18 23.20 14.46 7.30
N PRO A 19 23.06 13.13 7.48
CA PRO A 19 22.27 12.32 6.57
C PRO A 19 20.86 12.89 6.49
N PRO A 20 20.25 12.96 5.30
CA PRO A 20 18.92 13.53 5.14
C PRO A 20 17.96 12.75 6.05
N VAL A 21 17.37 13.46 7.00
CA VAL A 21 16.34 12.89 7.88
C VAL A 21 15.17 12.52 6.97
N LEU A 22 14.98 11.21 6.76
CA LEU A 22 13.84 10.70 6.01
C LEU A 22 12.56 11.19 6.68
N PRO A 23 11.61 11.75 5.93
CA PRO A 23 10.35 12.18 6.50
C PRO A 23 9.68 10.98 7.18
N THR A 24 9.25 11.17 8.41
CA THR A 24 8.55 10.14 9.18
C THR A 24 7.26 9.78 8.44
N PRO A 25 6.97 8.49 8.22
CA PRO A 25 5.77 8.09 7.51
C PRO A 25 4.53 8.58 8.27
N CYS A 26 3.55 9.10 7.55
CA CYS A 26 2.23 9.41 8.06
C CYS A 26 1.33 8.21 7.79
N VAL A 27 0.82 7.58 8.84
CA VAL A 27 -0.06 6.41 8.75
C VAL A 27 -1.50 6.87 8.87
N ILE A 28 -2.37 6.44 7.95
CA ILE A 28 -3.81 6.77 7.94
C ILE A 28 -4.59 5.55 8.41
N SER A 29 -5.60 5.74 9.27
CA SER A 29 -6.51 4.67 9.70
C SER A 29 -7.27 4.07 8.51
N ALA A 30 -7.72 2.82 8.63
CA ALA A 30 -8.36 2.11 7.52
C ALA A 30 -9.65 2.79 7.02
N ASP A 31 -10.37 3.48 7.91
CA ASP A 31 -11.56 4.27 7.59
C ASP A 31 -11.25 5.68 7.07
N GLY A 32 -9.99 6.12 7.17
CA GLY A 32 -9.55 7.43 6.74
C GLY A 32 -9.94 8.59 7.66
N ALA A 33 -10.47 8.30 8.86
CA ALA A 33 -10.90 9.34 9.80
C ALA A 33 -9.72 10.00 10.53
N TYR A 34 -8.68 9.22 10.79
CA TYR A 34 -7.51 9.68 11.53
C TYR A 34 -6.21 9.35 10.80
N ALA A 35 -5.17 10.13 11.11
CA ALA A 35 -3.81 9.80 10.79
C ALA A 35 -2.89 10.03 11.99
N ALA A 36 -1.71 9.44 11.96
CA ALA A 36 -0.68 9.65 12.95
C ALA A 36 0.71 9.71 12.31
N ARG A 37 1.56 10.54 12.89
CA ARG A 37 2.98 10.64 12.54
C ARG A 37 3.81 11.00 13.76
N LEU A 38 5.13 10.84 13.67
CA LEU A 38 6.05 11.54 14.55
C LEU A 38 6.29 12.95 14.00
N ALA A 39 6.03 13.97 14.80
CA ALA A 39 6.33 15.34 14.49
C ALA A 39 7.56 15.81 15.27
N ARG A 40 8.30 16.77 14.72
CA ARG A 40 9.38 17.46 15.44
C ARG A 40 8.83 18.59 16.28
N GLY A 41 9.28 18.67 17.52
CA GLY A 41 9.04 19.82 18.38
C GLY A 41 9.81 21.07 17.94
N PRO A 42 9.52 22.21 18.58
CA PRO A 42 10.26 23.45 18.34
C PRO A 42 11.75 23.35 18.69
N HIS A 43 12.14 22.38 19.52
CA HIS A 43 13.53 22.02 19.77
C HIS A 43 13.91 20.87 18.82
N ALA A 44 14.94 21.05 18.04
CA ALA A 44 15.30 20.21 16.87
C ALA A 44 15.41 18.70 17.16
N ASP A 45 15.61 18.30 18.41
CA ASP A 45 15.83 16.91 18.82
C ASP A 45 14.63 16.29 19.57
N ALA A 46 13.54 17.01 19.71
CA ALA A 46 12.36 16.50 20.41
C ALA A 46 11.31 15.98 19.41
N TRP A 47 11.08 14.68 19.43
CA TRP A 47 10.01 14.05 18.64
C TRP A 47 8.82 13.76 19.54
N PHE A 48 7.61 13.86 18.98
CA PHE A 48 6.37 13.48 19.66
C PHE A 48 5.35 12.93 18.68
N PRO A 49 4.47 12.00 19.10
CA PRO A 49 3.36 11.56 18.30
C PRO A 49 2.35 12.70 18.09
N GLU A 50 1.87 12.81 16.86
CA GLU A 50 0.84 13.75 16.47
C GLU A 50 -0.31 13.00 15.82
N ARG A 51 -1.52 13.20 16.32
CA ARG A 51 -2.75 12.66 15.73
C ARG A 51 -3.40 13.72 14.86
N TRP A 52 -3.76 13.35 13.66
CA TRP A 52 -4.55 14.16 12.77
C TRP A 52 -5.99 13.63 12.73
N THR A 53 -6.97 14.53 12.78
CA THR A 53 -8.36 14.25 12.46
C THR A 53 -8.59 14.72 11.04
N LEU A 54 -8.88 13.77 10.13
CA LEU A 54 -8.99 14.02 8.68
C LEU A 54 -10.44 14.24 8.25
N ASP A 55 -11.40 13.69 9.01
CA ASP A 55 -12.83 13.91 8.80
C ASP A 55 -13.27 15.25 9.34
N GLY A 56 -14.23 15.86 8.62
CA GLY A 56 -14.76 17.17 8.96
C GLY A 56 -14.44 18.23 7.92
N PRO A 57 -14.94 19.45 8.10
CA PRO A 57 -14.74 20.55 7.16
C PRO A 57 -13.28 21.01 7.11
N GLU A 58 -12.58 20.97 8.22
CA GLU A 58 -11.19 21.38 8.37
C GLU A 58 -10.40 20.30 9.12
N PRO A 59 -9.37 19.69 8.50
CA PRO A 59 -8.46 18.81 9.22
C PRO A 59 -7.71 19.55 10.31
N TYR A 60 -7.43 18.87 11.43
CA TYR A 60 -6.62 19.45 12.50
C TYR A 60 -5.71 18.41 13.15
N ALA A 61 -4.57 18.88 13.64
CA ALA A 61 -3.60 18.09 14.35
C ALA A 61 -3.69 18.30 15.87
N VAL A 62 -3.51 17.22 16.60
CA VAL A 62 -3.42 17.21 18.06
C VAL A 62 -2.08 16.59 18.44
N PRO A 63 -1.13 17.38 18.98
CA PRO A 63 0.10 16.84 19.52
C PRO A 63 -0.18 15.99 20.75
N LEU A 64 0.51 14.86 20.86
CA LEU A 64 0.40 13.92 21.97
C LEU A 64 1.76 13.78 22.68
N PRO A 65 2.32 14.85 23.25
CA PRO A 65 3.58 14.79 23.95
C PRO A 65 3.43 13.98 25.24
N VAL A 66 4.41 13.14 25.53
CA VAL A 66 4.58 12.43 26.79
C VAL A 66 5.71 13.05 27.61
N HIS A 67 6.03 12.48 28.78
CA HIS A 67 7.03 13.06 29.68
C HIS A 67 8.45 13.15 29.09
N GLN A 68 8.77 12.31 28.13
CA GLN A 68 10.06 12.32 27.44
C GLN A 68 9.82 12.37 25.93
N PRO A 69 10.72 13.01 25.17
CA PRO A 69 10.69 12.95 23.72
C PRO A 69 10.76 11.48 23.23
N GLU A 70 10.13 11.22 22.12
CA GLU A 70 10.23 9.93 21.45
C GLU A 70 11.55 9.82 20.67
N GLU A 71 12.00 8.57 20.48
CA GLU A 71 13.14 8.29 19.60
C GLU A 71 12.69 8.38 18.13
N PRO A 72 13.58 8.77 17.19
CA PRO A 72 13.22 8.88 15.77
C PRO A 72 12.73 7.56 15.15
N GLY A 73 13.06 6.42 15.74
CA GLY A 73 12.63 5.09 15.31
C GLY A 73 11.32 4.62 15.93
N THR A 74 10.65 5.44 16.74
CA THR A 74 9.34 5.10 17.30
C THR A 74 8.31 5.04 16.19
N GLU A 75 7.57 3.91 16.11
CA GLU A 75 6.48 3.77 15.15
C GLU A 75 5.15 4.18 15.77
N VAL A 76 4.30 4.82 14.96
CA VAL A 76 2.98 5.29 15.40
C VAL A 76 1.90 4.85 14.41
N GLN A 77 0.71 4.51 14.93
CA GLN A 77 -0.42 4.07 14.12
C GLN A 77 -1.74 4.55 14.74
N PRO A 78 -2.63 5.20 13.98
CA PRO A 78 -3.94 5.59 14.48
C PRO A 78 -4.89 4.39 14.50
N LEU A 79 -5.78 4.34 15.48
CA LEU A 79 -6.94 3.47 15.52
C LEU A 79 -8.20 4.24 15.09
N ALA A 80 -9.27 3.51 14.73
CA ALA A 80 -10.54 4.11 14.28
C ALA A 80 -11.26 4.93 15.37
N ASP A 81 -10.95 4.71 16.65
CA ASP A 81 -11.46 5.49 17.78
C ASP A 81 -10.64 6.77 18.08
N GLY A 82 -9.62 7.05 17.25
CA GLY A 82 -8.76 8.23 17.38
C GLY A 82 -7.65 8.11 18.43
N ARG A 83 -7.47 6.97 19.06
CA ARG A 83 -6.26 6.68 19.85
C ARG A 83 -5.09 6.39 18.92
N VAL A 84 -3.89 6.67 19.39
CA VAL A 84 -2.64 6.41 18.63
C VAL A 84 -1.86 5.34 19.36
N LEU A 85 -1.63 4.22 18.67
CA LEU A 85 -0.71 3.20 19.11
C LEU A 85 0.71 3.68 18.87
N VAL A 86 1.56 3.54 19.89
CA VAL A 86 2.99 3.86 19.86
C VAL A 86 3.78 2.60 20.15
N CYS A 87 4.72 2.28 19.28
CA CYS A 87 5.67 1.18 19.46
C CYS A 87 7.07 1.76 19.67
N ARG A 88 7.61 1.59 20.88
CA ARG A 88 8.95 2.04 21.28
C ARG A 88 9.88 0.86 21.35
N SER A 89 11.06 0.97 20.75
CA SER A 89 12.09 -0.08 20.77
C SER A 89 13.22 0.32 21.72
N VAL A 90 13.51 -0.54 22.67
CA VAL A 90 14.66 -0.41 23.56
C VAL A 90 15.41 -1.75 23.55
N GLN A 91 16.53 -1.80 22.85
CA GLN A 91 17.27 -3.04 22.59
C GLN A 91 16.35 -4.10 21.92
N ASP A 92 16.23 -5.28 22.53
CA ASP A 92 15.41 -6.38 22.02
C ASP A 92 13.93 -6.29 22.48
N ARG A 93 13.56 -5.24 23.21
CA ARG A 93 12.23 -5.11 23.79
C ARG A 93 11.44 -4.02 23.09
N HIS A 94 10.26 -4.36 22.59
CA HIS A 94 9.31 -3.46 21.98
C HIS A 94 8.09 -3.27 22.89
N THR A 95 7.86 -2.04 23.35
CA THR A 95 6.75 -1.69 24.24
C THR A 95 5.64 -1.01 23.46
N PHE A 96 4.39 -1.31 23.82
CA PHE A 96 3.21 -0.77 23.17
C PHE A 96 2.37 0.03 24.16
N SER A 97 1.95 1.22 23.75
CA SER A 97 1.05 2.09 24.51
C SER A 97 0.03 2.74 23.58
N LEU A 98 -1.17 3.01 24.09
CA LEU A 98 -2.16 3.85 23.40
C LEU A 98 -2.11 5.26 24.00
N LEU A 99 -1.90 6.24 23.13
CA LEU A 99 -1.98 7.65 23.49
C LEU A 99 -3.32 8.24 23.05
N TYR A 100 -3.85 9.14 23.89
CA TYR A 100 -5.10 9.85 23.61
C TYR A 100 -5.13 11.22 24.29
N PRO A 101 -5.83 12.22 23.71
CA PRO A 101 -5.95 13.54 24.35
C PRO A 101 -6.84 13.47 25.58
N THR A 102 -6.43 14.14 26.68
CA THR A 102 -7.18 14.24 27.93
C THR A 102 -7.52 15.70 28.29
N GLY A 103 -7.83 16.52 27.29
CA GLY A 103 -7.96 17.97 27.44
C GLY A 103 -6.59 18.65 27.28
N PRO A 104 -5.97 19.20 28.35
CA PRO A 104 -4.69 19.90 28.20
C PRO A 104 -3.47 18.97 28.08
N GLY A 105 -3.65 17.67 28.29
CA GLY A 105 -2.56 16.68 28.33
C GLY A 105 -2.79 15.46 27.46
N THR A 106 -1.83 14.55 27.52
CA THR A 106 -1.86 13.24 26.86
C THR A 106 -2.06 12.15 27.91
N GLY A 107 -3.10 11.32 27.71
CA GLY A 107 -3.26 10.07 28.43
C GLY A 107 -2.47 8.96 27.76
N GLU A 108 -1.88 8.08 28.55
CA GLU A 108 -1.15 6.90 28.07
C GLU A 108 -1.68 5.64 28.75
N LEU A 109 -2.06 4.64 27.96
CA LEU A 109 -2.48 3.32 28.40
C LEU A 109 -1.43 2.31 27.94
N PRO A 110 -0.58 1.77 28.83
CA PRO A 110 0.35 0.71 28.48
C PRO A 110 -0.39 -0.57 28.13
N LEU A 111 -0.01 -1.22 27.02
CA LEU A 111 -0.57 -2.48 26.56
C LEU A 111 0.32 -3.69 26.87
N GLY A 112 1.62 -3.47 27.03
CA GLY A 112 2.60 -4.51 27.27
C GLY A 112 3.81 -4.42 26.36
N ALA A 113 4.53 -5.53 26.23
CA ALA A 113 5.74 -5.58 25.43
C ALA A 113 5.94 -6.95 24.77
N VAL A 114 6.67 -6.94 23.65
CA VAL A 114 7.18 -8.14 22.97
C VAL A 114 8.69 -8.09 22.98
N GLU A 115 9.32 -9.22 23.29
CA GLU A 115 10.76 -9.40 23.18
C GLU A 115 11.09 -10.04 21.83
N CYS A 116 11.98 -9.41 21.07
CA CYS A 116 12.41 -9.85 19.76
C CYS A 116 13.91 -10.11 19.81
N ARG A 117 14.29 -11.31 20.29
CA ARG A 117 15.67 -11.69 20.52
C ARG A 117 16.30 -12.32 19.28
N GLY A 118 17.60 -12.06 19.07
CA GLY A 118 18.41 -12.67 18.03
C GLY A 118 19.12 -11.64 17.16
N GLU A 119 20.18 -12.07 16.51
CA GLU A 119 20.94 -11.20 15.60
C GLU A 119 20.09 -10.79 14.40
N GLY A 120 19.95 -9.47 14.16
CA GLY A 120 19.13 -8.94 13.09
C GLY A 120 17.62 -9.10 13.28
N ALA A 121 17.17 -9.54 14.48
CA ALA A 121 15.76 -9.58 14.81
C ALA A 121 15.23 -8.16 14.95
N ARG A 122 14.01 -7.93 14.44
CA ARG A 122 13.33 -6.63 14.48
C ARG A 122 11.81 -6.82 14.54
N LEU A 123 11.14 -5.85 15.08
CA LEU A 123 9.69 -5.82 15.10
C LEU A 123 9.24 -4.49 14.48
N HIS A 124 8.18 -4.53 13.70
CA HIS A 124 7.53 -3.34 13.14
C HIS A 124 6.01 -3.51 13.13
N LEU A 125 5.29 -2.38 13.18
CA LEU A 125 3.85 -2.38 13.06
C LEU A 125 3.44 -2.76 11.62
N LEU A 126 2.40 -3.59 11.51
CA LEU A 126 1.76 -3.87 10.23
C LEU A 126 0.83 -2.71 9.85
N ALA A 127 0.44 -2.62 8.58
CA ALA A 127 -0.53 -1.63 8.12
C ALA A 127 -1.82 -1.67 8.96
N PRO A 128 -2.53 -0.53 9.15
CA PRO A 128 -3.77 -0.49 9.90
C PRO A 128 -4.75 -1.57 9.46
N ALA A 129 -5.26 -2.31 10.44
CA ALA A 129 -6.20 -3.39 10.15
C ALA A 129 -7.54 -2.82 9.64
N PRO A 130 -8.20 -3.48 8.67
CA PRO A 130 -9.45 -3.00 8.10
C PRO A 130 -10.58 -2.83 9.11
N CYS A 131 -10.58 -3.61 10.19
CA CYS A 131 -11.55 -3.48 11.29
C CYS A 131 -11.36 -2.19 12.12
N GLY A 132 -10.18 -1.54 12.04
CA GLY A 132 -9.87 -0.29 12.72
C GLY A 132 -9.66 -0.37 14.24
N GLU A 133 -10.09 -1.44 14.90
CA GLU A 133 -10.04 -1.61 16.35
C GLU A 133 -8.79 -2.35 16.84
N ARG A 134 -8.15 -3.10 15.95
CA ARG A 134 -7.00 -3.96 16.24
C ARG A 134 -5.75 -3.45 15.54
N ALA A 135 -4.62 -3.65 16.19
CA ALA A 135 -3.33 -3.40 15.57
C ALA A 135 -2.41 -4.61 15.73
N TYR A 136 -1.58 -4.82 14.73
CA TYR A 136 -0.72 -5.98 14.61
C TYR A 136 0.72 -5.56 14.39
N ALA A 137 1.66 -6.42 14.81
CA ALA A 137 3.08 -6.25 14.57
C ALA A 137 3.68 -7.54 14.01
N LEU A 138 4.72 -7.40 13.22
CA LEU A 138 5.50 -8.50 12.68
C LEU A 138 6.88 -8.51 13.33
N ALA A 139 7.15 -9.54 14.13
CA ALA A 139 8.47 -9.83 14.66
C ALA A 139 9.22 -10.69 13.64
N VAL A 140 10.29 -10.18 13.07
CA VAL A 140 11.08 -10.82 12.03
C VAL A 140 12.36 -11.38 12.63
N GLY A 141 12.48 -12.71 12.67
CA GLY A 141 13.68 -13.41 13.05
C GLY A 141 14.43 -13.95 11.83
N GLU A 142 15.53 -14.65 12.08
CA GLU A 142 16.38 -15.22 11.02
C GLU A 142 15.67 -16.33 10.23
N ARG A 143 14.97 -17.23 10.91
CA ARG A 143 14.32 -18.41 10.33
C ARG A 143 12.82 -18.46 10.48
N THR A 144 12.26 -17.58 11.27
CA THR A 144 10.82 -17.55 11.55
C THR A 144 10.40 -16.12 11.83
N SER A 145 9.29 -15.72 11.26
CA SER A 145 8.62 -14.46 11.57
C SER A 145 7.32 -14.75 12.31
N THR A 146 6.97 -13.90 13.28
CA THR A 146 5.80 -14.09 14.12
C THR A 146 4.86 -12.90 14.02
N VAL A 147 3.58 -13.14 13.79
CA VAL A 147 2.53 -12.12 13.81
C VAL A 147 1.97 -12.00 15.22
N TRP A 148 1.94 -10.78 15.73
CA TRP A 148 1.42 -10.41 17.04
C TRP A 148 0.21 -9.50 16.91
N LEU A 149 -0.85 -9.75 17.69
CA LEU A 149 -1.88 -8.77 18.01
C LEU A 149 -1.34 -7.92 19.15
N VAL A 150 -1.16 -6.62 18.93
CA VAL A 150 -0.53 -5.71 19.90
C VAL A 150 -1.48 -4.69 20.52
N ALA A 151 -2.65 -4.48 19.89
CA ALA A 151 -3.76 -3.72 20.47
C ALA A 151 -5.10 -4.32 20.06
N GLY A 152 -6.12 -4.16 20.91
CA GLY A 152 -7.47 -4.71 20.68
C GLY A 152 -7.65 -6.15 21.17
N GLY A 153 -6.65 -6.76 21.81
CA GLY A 153 -6.74 -8.01 22.54
C GLY A 153 -7.19 -7.82 23.99
N ALA A 154 -7.47 -8.93 24.68
CA ALA A 154 -7.99 -8.90 26.05
C ALA A 154 -6.91 -8.67 27.11
N PHE A 155 -5.68 -9.16 26.91
CA PHE A 155 -4.64 -9.24 27.93
C PHE A 155 -3.26 -8.71 27.51
N GLY A 156 -3.19 -7.81 26.53
CA GLY A 156 -1.93 -7.28 25.99
C GLY A 156 -1.51 -7.99 24.70
N PRO A 157 -0.21 -7.95 24.32
CA PRO A 157 0.25 -8.57 23.08
C PRO A 157 0.04 -10.08 23.06
N GLU A 158 -0.61 -10.58 22.00
CA GLU A 158 -0.92 -11.99 21.78
C GLU A 158 -0.22 -12.52 20.53
N ARG A 159 0.44 -13.67 20.63
CA ARG A 159 1.06 -14.35 19.50
C ARG A 159 -0.01 -15.08 18.70
N LEU A 160 -0.15 -14.76 17.41
CA LEU A 160 -1.20 -15.31 16.56
C LEU A 160 -0.70 -16.41 15.62
N ALA A 161 0.40 -16.17 14.93
CA ALA A 161 0.92 -17.09 13.92
C ALA A 161 2.43 -17.03 13.79
N ASP A 162 3.04 -18.17 13.45
CA ASP A 162 4.45 -18.28 13.08
C ASP A 162 4.56 -18.65 11.60
N VAL A 163 5.38 -17.90 10.90
CA VAL A 163 5.65 -18.11 9.47
C VAL A 163 7.12 -18.50 9.31
N PRO A 164 7.42 -19.72 8.86
CA PRO A 164 8.79 -20.10 8.54
C PRO A 164 9.41 -19.19 7.47
N GLY A 165 10.61 -18.66 7.70
CA GLY A 165 11.31 -17.73 6.83
C GLY A 165 11.29 -16.30 7.35
N ARG A 166 12.01 -15.42 6.66
CA ARG A 166 11.99 -13.98 6.93
C ARG A 166 10.82 -13.35 6.18
N CYS A 167 9.93 -12.70 6.91
CA CYS A 167 8.79 -12.03 6.30
C CYS A 167 8.96 -10.51 6.26
N SER A 168 8.31 -9.89 5.29
CA SER A 168 8.21 -8.45 5.11
C SER A 168 6.85 -8.10 4.50
N GLY A 169 6.57 -6.80 4.33
CA GLY A 169 5.28 -6.36 3.82
C GLY A 169 4.18 -6.46 4.88
N GLY A 170 2.99 -6.81 4.45
CA GLY A 170 1.78 -6.90 5.28
C GLY A 170 0.62 -6.21 4.57
N VAL A 171 -0.16 -7.00 3.84
CA VAL A 171 -1.31 -6.51 3.06
C VAL A 171 -2.54 -7.30 3.47
N TRP A 172 -3.60 -6.59 3.85
CA TRP A 172 -4.87 -7.21 4.20
C TRP A 172 -5.64 -7.63 2.94
N LEU A 173 -6.14 -8.87 2.95
CA LEU A 173 -6.88 -9.45 1.82
C LEU A 173 -8.38 -9.48 2.05
N ASP A 174 -8.84 -9.20 3.26
CA ASP A 174 -10.25 -9.17 3.63
C ASP A 174 -10.56 -8.00 4.57
N ARG A 175 -11.83 -7.62 4.66
CA ARG A 175 -12.27 -6.51 5.51
C ARG A 175 -12.32 -6.83 7.01
N THR A 176 -12.27 -8.10 7.37
CA THR A 176 -12.34 -8.52 8.77
C THR A 176 -10.98 -8.46 9.47
N GLY A 177 -9.89 -8.36 8.68
CA GLY A 177 -8.51 -8.42 9.19
C GLY A 177 -8.11 -9.83 9.61
N ARG A 178 -8.70 -10.86 9.00
CA ARG A 178 -8.36 -12.27 9.20
C ARG A 178 -7.22 -12.74 8.29
N LEU A 179 -7.29 -12.38 7.01
CA LEU A 179 -6.34 -12.85 6.01
C LEU A 179 -5.26 -11.79 5.77
N LEU A 180 -4.04 -12.10 6.17
CA LEU A 180 -2.86 -11.26 6.03
C LEU A 180 -1.91 -11.86 5.01
N ALA A 181 -1.59 -11.11 3.95
CA ALA A 181 -0.54 -11.48 3.01
C ALA A 181 0.82 -10.96 3.48
N LEU A 182 1.82 -11.83 3.48
CA LEU A 182 3.21 -11.51 3.81
C LEU A 182 4.15 -11.97 2.70
N ASP A 183 5.18 -11.18 2.43
CA ASP A 183 6.25 -11.56 1.52
C ASP A 183 7.29 -12.35 2.30
N ARG A 184 7.34 -13.65 2.06
CA ARG A 184 8.20 -14.59 2.75
C ARG A 184 9.45 -14.90 1.94
N GLU A 185 10.60 -14.61 2.51
CA GLU A 185 11.90 -15.04 1.98
C GLU A 185 12.28 -16.39 2.60
N LEU A 186 12.47 -17.37 1.73
CA LEU A 186 12.91 -18.71 2.08
C LEU A 186 13.84 -19.22 0.98
N ASP A 187 14.97 -19.81 1.35
CA ASP A 187 16.00 -20.34 0.43
C ASP A 187 16.46 -19.31 -0.63
N GLY A 188 16.56 -18.03 -0.24
CA GLY A 188 17.00 -16.93 -1.09
C GLY A 188 15.98 -16.49 -2.14
N ARG A 189 14.70 -16.90 -2.00
CA ARG A 189 13.60 -16.47 -2.85
C ARG A 189 12.47 -15.87 -2.03
N THR A 190 11.89 -14.80 -2.56
CA THR A 190 10.73 -14.16 -1.95
C THR A 190 9.45 -14.58 -2.65
N LYS A 191 8.49 -15.12 -1.87
CA LYS A 191 7.16 -15.48 -2.34
C LYS A 191 6.12 -14.92 -1.41
N THR A 192 4.98 -14.48 -1.92
CA THR A 192 3.89 -14.04 -1.06
C THR A 192 3.07 -15.23 -0.57
N VAL A 193 2.82 -15.26 0.73
CA VAL A 193 1.96 -16.23 1.42
C VAL A 193 0.81 -15.52 2.11
N VAL A 194 -0.28 -16.24 2.33
CA VAL A 194 -1.41 -15.78 3.16
C VAL A 194 -1.33 -16.47 4.51
N VAL A 195 -1.51 -15.69 5.55
CA VAL A 195 -1.65 -16.16 6.93
C VAL A 195 -3.10 -15.94 7.35
N ASP A 196 -3.79 -17.02 7.70
CA ASP A 196 -5.09 -16.96 8.36
C ASP A 196 -4.86 -16.76 9.87
N LEU A 197 -5.13 -15.56 10.37
CA LEU A 197 -4.87 -15.19 11.76
C LEU A 197 -5.82 -15.84 12.77
N GLU A 198 -6.90 -16.46 12.32
CA GLU A 198 -7.83 -17.17 13.19
C GLU A 198 -7.31 -18.57 13.56
N CYS A 199 -6.69 -19.26 12.62
CA CYS A 199 -6.17 -20.63 12.83
C CYS A 199 -4.65 -20.74 12.73
N GLY A 200 -3.94 -19.68 12.32
CA GLY A 200 -2.48 -19.67 12.15
C GLY A 200 -2.00 -20.43 10.90
N GLU A 201 -2.90 -20.80 9.98
CA GLU A 201 -2.54 -21.52 8.75
C GLU A 201 -1.82 -20.60 7.76
N VAL A 202 -0.76 -21.13 7.13
CA VAL A 202 0.02 -20.41 6.11
C VAL A 202 -0.11 -21.12 4.76
N SER A 203 -0.61 -20.39 3.75
CA SER A 203 -0.81 -20.92 2.40
C SER A 203 -0.13 -20.05 1.34
N PRO A 204 0.28 -20.61 0.19
CA PRO A 204 0.84 -19.83 -0.91
C PRO A 204 -0.20 -18.89 -1.54
N LEU A 205 0.23 -17.68 -1.94
CA LEU A 205 -0.60 -16.73 -2.71
C LEU A 205 0.01 -16.43 -4.08
N LEU A 206 1.25 -15.93 -4.12
CA LEU A 206 1.92 -15.57 -5.37
C LEU A 206 3.15 -16.44 -5.58
N GLN A 207 3.11 -17.21 -6.68
CA GLN A 207 4.20 -18.06 -7.18
C GLN A 207 4.18 -18.00 -8.69
N ILE A 208 4.64 -16.87 -9.28
CA ILE A 208 4.50 -16.60 -10.73
C ILE A 208 5.45 -17.50 -11.52
N ALA A 209 6.71 -17.58 -11.10
CA ALA A 209 7.69 -18.53 -11.61
C ALA A 209 8.48 -19.12 -10.44
N ALA A 210 9.08 -20.30 -10.63
CA ALA A 210 9.81 -20.98 -9.55
C ALA A 210 10.99 -20.13 -9.02
N ASP A 211 11.68 -19.46 -9.92
CA ASP A 211 12.90 -18.69 -9.67
C ASP A 211 12.69 -17.18 -9.57
N SER A 212 11.45 -16.68 -9.62
CA SER A 212 11.15 -15.27 -9.46
C SER A 212 11.00 -14.86 -8.00
N ASP A 213 11.20 -13.56 -7.74
CA ASP A 213 10.82 -12.92 -6.50
C ASP A 213 9.46 -12.23 -6.68
N ASP A 214 8.46 -12.67 -5.92
CA ASP A 214 7.08 -12.24 -6.05
C ASP A 214 6.60 -11.58 -4.76
N ARG A 215 6.25 -10.28 -4.82
CA ARG A 215 5.82 -9.48 -3.67
C ARG A 215 4.44 -8.88 -3.91
N LEU A 216 3.61 -8.88 -2.88
CA LEU A 216 2.33 -8.16 -2.89
C LEU A 216 2.51 -6.79 -2.26
N LEU A 217 2.18 -5.74 -3.00
CA LEU A 217 2.35 -4.36 -2.54
C LEU A 217 1.05 -3.76 -2.02
N LEU A 218 -0.08 -4.01 -2.70
CA LEU A 218 -1.41 -3.56 -2.31
C LEU A 218 -2.45 -4.60 -2.72
N ALA A 219 -3.56 -4.63 -2.00
CA ALA A 219 -4.77 -5.34 -2.39
C ALA A 219 -6.00 -4.49 -2.10
N ASP A 220 -7.03 -4.63 -2.92
CA ASP A 220 -8.37 -4.17 -2.58
C ASP A 220 -9.23 -5.38 -2.20
N PRO A 221 -9.66 -5.48 -0.93
CA PRO A 221 -10.46 -6.62 -0.45
C PRO A 221 -11.81 -6.80 -1.15
N ASP A 222 -12.37 -5.74 -1.74
CA ASP A 222 -13.71 -5.77 -2.34
C ASP A 222 -13.69 -6.29 -3.77
N SER A 223 -12.84 -5.71 -4.61
CA SER A 223 -12.71 -6.15 -6.00
C SER A 223 -11.78 -7.34 -6.18
N GLY A 224 -10.93 -7.61 -5.19
CA GLY A 224 -9.89 -8.63 -5.28
C GLY A 224 -8.68 -8.18 -6.13
N LEU A 225 -8.56 -6.89 -6.47
CA LEU A 225 -7.40 -6.37 -7.18
C LEU A 225 -6.13 -6.57 -6.36
N LEU A 226 -5.10 -7.11 -6.97
CA LEU A 226 -3.75 -7.23 -6.43
C LEU A 226 -2.79 -6.37 -7.24
N VAL A 227 -1.97 -5.56 -6.57
CA VAL A 227 -0.83 -4.85 -7.16
C VAL A 227 0.44 -5.51 -6.64
N ILE A 228 1.25 -6.01 -7.55
CA ILE A 228 2.40 -6.84 -7.23
C ILE A 228 3.69 -6.27 -7.80
N ARG A 229 4.80 -6.76 -7.29
CA ARG A 229 6.14 -6.58 -7.88
C ARG A 229 6.77 -7.95 -8.07
N SER A 230 7.24 -8.21 -9.30
CA SER A 230 7.92 -9.47 -9.60
C SER A 230 8.96 -9.28 -10.71
N ASP A 231 9.99 -10.10 -10.67
CA ASP A 231 11.01 -10.18 -11.72
C ASP A 231 10.77 -11.36 -12.70
N ALA A 232 9.62 -12.05 -12.58
CA ALA A 232 9.25 -13.14 -13.48
C ALA A 232 9.30 -12.77 -14.98
N PRO A 233 8.91 -11.55 -15.43
CA PRO A 233 9.03 -11.17 -16.83
C PRO A 233 10.48 -10.92 -17.30
N SER A 234 11.37 -10.56 -16.36
CA SER A 234 12.77 -10.21 -16.62
C SER A 234 13.59 -10.50 -15.39
N PRO A 235 14.21 -11.69 -15.26
CA PRO A 235 14.96 -12.08 -14.07
C PRO A 235 15.95 -11.00 -13.62
N GLY A 236 15.92 -10.68 -12.31
CA GLY A 236 16.74 -9.64 -11.69
C GLY A 236 16.27 -8.19 -11.96
N THR A 237 15.21 -7.97 -12.74
CA THR A 237 14.63 -6.65 -12.98
C THR A 237 13.15 -6.62 -12.55
N PRO A 238 12.86 -6.25 -11.28
CA PRO A 238 11.50 -6.26 -10.77
C PRO A 238 10.59 -5.29 -11.51
N ARG A 239 9.38 -5.72 -11.84
CA ARG A 239 8.35 -4.92 -12.51
C ARG A 239 7.06 -4.89 -11.69
N LEU A 240 6.33 -3.80 -11.79
CA LEU A 240 4.97 -3.72 -11.27
C LEU A 240 4.03 -4.50 -12.19
N GLY A 241 3.16 -5.26 -11.57
CA GLY A 241 2.12 -6.03 -12.23
C GLY A 241 0.83 -5.99 -11.43
N TRP A 242 -0.22 -6.57 -11.98
CA TRP A 242 -1.50 -6.70 -11.32
C TRP A 242 -2.17 -8.03 -11.64
N GLY A 243 -3.02 -8.45 -10.75
CA GLY A 243 -3.84 -9.66 -10.87
C GLY A 243 -5.11 -9.54 -10.04
N VAL A 244 -5.87 -10.61 -9.98
CA VAL A 244 -7.12 -10.68 -9.19
C VAL A 244 -7.10 -11.93 -8.35
N VAL A 245 -7.41 -11.80 -7.07
CA VAL A 245 -7.50 -12.92 -6.12
C VAL A 245 -8.46 -13.98 -6.66
N GLY A 246 -8.04 -15.25 -6.60
CA GLY A 246 -8.85 -16.38 -7.04
C GLY A 246 -9.04 -16.49 -8.57
N SER A 247 -8.48 -15.59 -9.36
CA SER A 247 -8.52 -15.68 -10.82
C SER A 247 -7.50 -16.69 -11.34
N THR A 248 -7.89 -17.43 -12.39
CA THR A 248 -6.99 -18.30 -13.14
C THR A 248 -6.23 -17.57 -14.25
N LEU A 249 -6.52 -16.27 -14.45
CA LEU A 249 -5.82 -15.45 -15.43
C LEU A 249 -4.39 -15.13 -14.94
N PRO A 250 -3.42 -15.12 -15.85
CA PRO A 250 -2.05 -14.79 -15.48
C PRO A 250 -1.93 -13.34 -15.03
N VAL A 251 -0.97 -13.10 -14.14
CA VAL A 251 -0.56 -11.74 -13.75
C VAL A 251 -0.11 -10.95 -14.97
N ARG A 252 -0.52 -9.69 -15.05
CA ARG A 252 -0.21 -8.78 -16.15
C ARG A 252 0.81 -7.73 -15.71
N PHE A 253 1.79 -7.43 -16.58
CA PHE A 253 2.86 -6.46 -16.35
C PHE A 253 2.78 -5.34 -17.38
N PRO A 254 1.99 -4.28 -17.12
CA PRO A 254 1.78 -3.20 -18.07
C PRO A 254 3.05 -2.37 -18.31
N GLU A 255 3.33 -2.03 -19.57
CA GLU A 255 4.43 -1.12 -19.91
C GLU A 255 4.18 0.31 -19.38
N SER A 256 2.92 0.71 -19.22
CA SER A 256 2.57 2.01 -18.65
C SER A 256 3.03 2.21 -17.20
N LEU A 257 3.34 1.14 -16.47
CA LEU A 257 3.92 1.18 -15.13
C LEU A 257 5.45 1.12 -15.12
N ARG A 258 6.08 1.43 -16.26
CA ARG A 258 7.52 1.51 -16.42
C ARG A 258 7.90 2.91 -16.87
N LEU A 259 8.48 3.68 -15.95
CA LEU A 259 9.06 4.99 -16.26
C LEU A 259 10.59 4.89 -16.21
N PRO A 260 11.30 5.39 -17.24
CA PRO A 260 12.75 5.49 -17.20
C PRO A 260 13.22 6.35 -16.02
N ASP A 261 14.28 5.94 -15.35
CA ASP A 261 14.93 6.68 -14.28
C ASP A 261 14.01 7.08 -13.10
N CYS A 262 12.88 6.36 -12.95
CA CYS A 262 11.92 6.60 -11.87
C CYS A 262 11.60 5.32 -11.09
N THR A 263 11.40 5.47 -9.80
CA THR A 263 10.87 4.42 -8.93
C THR A 263 9.40 4.65 -8.67
N LEU A 264 8.57 3.63 -8.95
CA LEU A 264 7.13 3.65 -8.71
C LEU A 264 6.81 2.82 -7.47
N THR A 265 6.17 3.44 -6.48
CA THR A 265 5.76 2.78 -5.24
C THR A 265 4.25 2.95 -5.05
N PRO A 266 3.44 1.90 -5.20
CA PRO A 266 2.02 1.95 -4.90
C PRO A 266 1.79 2.24 -3.42
N PHE A 267 0.83 3.13 -3.09
CA PHE A 267 0.53 3.50 -1.70
C PHE A 267 -0.96 3.50 -1.35
N ALA A 268 -1.86 3.59 -2.32
CA ALA A 268 -3.30 3.53 -2.07
C ALA A 268 -4.05 2.92 -3.27
N VAL A 269 -5.14 2.23 -2.98
CA VAL A 269 -6.05 1.65 -3.97
C VAL A 269 -7.47 2.13 -3.70
N GLN A 270 -8.22 2.45 -4.77
CA GLN A 270 -9.62 2.86 -4.66
C GLN A 270 -10.46 1.65 -4.23
N PRO A 271 -11.29 1.78 -3.18
CA PRO A 271 -12.18 0.70 -2.75
C PRO A 271 -13.11 0.24 -3.87
N GLY A 272 -13.16 -1.06 -4.13
CA GLY A 272 -13.80 -1.66 -5.30
C GLY A 272 -15.22 -2.17 -5.09
N GLN A 273 -15.97 -1.71 -4.10
CA GLN A 273 -17.32 -2.24 -3.77
C GLN A 273 -18.30 -2.26 -4.95
N LEU A 274 -18.19 -1.27 -5.83
CA LEU A 274 -19.03 -1.11 -7.03
C LEU A 274 -18.23 -1.16 -8.33
N LEU A 275 -16.93 -1.46 -8.25
CA LEU A 275 -16.01 -1.45 -9.39
C LEU A 275 -15.52 -2.85 -9.68
N LEU A 276 -15.29 -3.13 -10.97
CA LEU A 276 -14.48 -4.28 -11.36
C LEU A 276 -13.01 -4.01 -11.02
N PRO A 277 -12.19 -5.05 -10.79
CA PRO A 277 -10.77 -4.90 -10.46
C PRO A 277 -10.01 -3.97 -11.42
N GLU A 278 -10.34 -4.05 -12.72
CA GLU A 278 -9.74 -3.22 -13.77
C GLU A 278 -10.10 -1.74 -13.66
N GLY A 279 -11.23 -1.41 -13.03
CA GLY A 279 -11.74 -0.06 -12.83
C GLY A 279 -11.19 0.63 -11.59
N CYS A 280 -10.62 -0.13 -10.63
CA CYS A 280 -10.08 0.42 -9.41
C CYS A 280 -8.82 1.24 -9.69
N ALA A 281 -8.78 2.47 -9.17
CA ALA A 281 -7.62 3.33 -9.31
C ALA A 281 -6.53 2.96 -8.28
N VAL A 282 -5.29 2.95 -8.74
CA VAL A 282 -4.10 2.80 -7.89
C VAL A 282 -3.35 4.11 -7.88
N ALA A 283 -3.02 4.61 -6.70
CA ALA A 283 -2.12 5.74 -6.52
C ALA A 283 -0.69 5.25 -6.31
N LEU A 284 0.24 5.89 -7.02
CA LEU A 284 1.66 5.58 -6.98
C LEU A 284 2.45 6.83 -6.62
N ARG A 285 3.37 6.69 -5.69
CA ARG A 285 4.45 7.64 -5.51
C ARG A 285 5.49 7.39 -6.61
N ILE A 286 5.88 8.44 -7.28
CA ILE A 286 6.90 8.40 -8.34
C ILE A 286 8.07 9.24 -7.87
N ASP A 287 9.21 8.59 -7.67
CA ASP A 287 10.47 9.24 -7.33
C ASP A 287 11.37 9.25 -8.56
N GLY A 288 11.72 10.41 -9.04
CA GLY A 288 12.55 10.61 -10.21
C GLY A 288 13.59 11.70 -10.02
N PRO A 289 14.44 11.98 -11.04
CA PRO A 289 15.53 12.95 -10.95
C PRO A 289 15.08 14.38 -10.62
N CYS A 290 13.83 14.72 -10.95
CA CYS A 290 13.26 16.06 -10.74
C CYS A 290 12.45 16.18 -9.45
N GLY A 291 12.40 15.14 -8.61
CA GLY A 291 11.66 15.14 -7.35
C GLY A 291 10.64 14.01 -7.25
N THR A 292 9.66 14.22 -6.38
CA THR A 292 8.60 13.25 -6.07
C THR A 292 7.24 13.80 -6.48
N TRP A 293 6.42 12.96 -7.16
CA TRP A 293 5.05 13.30 -7.54
C TRP A 293 4.13 12.10 -7.46
N VAL A 294 2.84 12.28 -7.75
CA VAL A 294 1.83 11.22 -7.72
C VAL A 294 1.51 10.75 -9.14
N GLY A 295 1.43 9.44 -9.30
CA GLY A 295 0.82 8.80 -10.45
C GLY A 295 -0.53 8.18 -10.08
N THR A 296 -1.48 8.16 -11.00
CA THR A 296 -2.71 7.38 -10.87
C THR A 296 -2.86 6.46 -12.07
N TRP A 297 -3.25 5.23 -11.81
CA TRP A 297 -3.33 4.20 -12.83
C TRP A 297 -4.58 3.32 -12.63
N ARG A 298 -5.21 2.91 -13.72
CA ARG A 298 -6.25 1.88 -13.77
C ARG A 298 -5.93 0.87 -14.84
N ALA A 299 -6.17 -0.40 -14.56
CA ALA A 299 -5.88 -1.47 -15.51
C ALA A 299 -6.70 -1.32 -16.80
N ALA A 300 -7.94 -0.86 -16.71
CA ALA A 300 -8.82 -0.61 -17.86
C ALA A 300 -8.30 0.48 -18.79
N GLU A 301 -7.69 1.53 -18.24
CA GLU A 301 -7.21 2.69 -19.03
C GLU A 301 -5.83 2.43 -19.66
N ARG A 302 -5.06 1.49 -19.12
CA ARG A 302 -3.69 1.15 -19.57
C ARG A 302 -2.74 2.35 -19.63
N ARG A 303 -3.04 3.41 -18.87
CA ARG A 303 -2.31 4.67 -18.87
C ARG A 303 -1.97 5.09 -17.45
N LEU A 304 -0.78 5.66 -17.27
CA LEU A 304 -0.36 6.31 -16.03
C LEU A 304 -0.55 7.82 -16.19
N HIS A 305 -1.40 8.39 -15.35
CA HIS A 305 -1.60 9.83 -15.26
C HIS A 305 -0.69 10.39 -14.17
N GLN A 306 0.10 11.39 -14.49
CA GLN A 306 0.99 12.05 -13.54
C GLN A 306 0.32 13.33 -13.04
N LEU A 307 0.33 13.53 -11.73
CA LEU A 307 -0.33 14.64 -11.06
C LEU A 307 0.68 15.38 -10.18
N ALA A 308 0.58 16.71 -10.17
CA ALA A 308 1.31 17.52 -9.20
C ALA A 308 0.81 17.22 -7.78
N VAL A 309 1.72 17.24 -6.82
CA VAL A 309 1.41 17.10 -5.40
C VAL A 309 1.36 18.45 -4.71
N PRO A 310 0.64 18.60 -3.60
CA PRO A 310 0.73 19.78 -2.77
C PRO A 310 2.14 19.92 -2.19
N GLU A 311 2.59 21.14 -1.99
CA GLU A 311 3.81 21.41 -1.24
C GLU A 311 3.67 20.79 0.17
N GLY A 312 4.75 20.17 0.68
CA GLY A 312 4.72 19.53 1.98
C GLY A 312 3.93 18.21 2.03
N TRP A 313 3.60 17.60 0.87
CA TRP A 313 2.97 16.28 0.86
C TRP A 313 3.79 15.29 1.69
N LEU A 314 3.09 14.57 2.59
CA LEU A 314 3.68 13.50 3.36
C LEU A 314 3.84 12.28 2.43
N ALA A 315 4.95 12.25 1.73
CA ALA A 315 5.17 11.42 0.54
C ALA A 315 4.94 9.93 0.83
N GLY A 316 4.12 9.29 -0.01
CA GLY A 316 3.72 7.89 0.16
C GLY A 316 2.49 7.70 1.05
N SER A 317 1.92 8.77 1.60
CA SER A 317 0.67 8.73 2.36
C SER A 317 -0.48 9.28 1.55
N GLY A 318 -1.61 8.62 1.60
CA GLY A 318 -2.84 9.03 0.92
C GLY A 318 -3.91 7.97 0.99
N LEU A 319 -5.14 8.37 0.70
CA LEU A 319 -6.31 7.51 0.74
C LEU A 319 -7.24 7.81 -0.44
N TRP A 320 -7.71 6.78 -1.10
CA TRP A 320 -8.81 6.88 -2.05
C TRP A 320 -10.15 6.81 -1.35
N THR A 321 -11.06 7.71 -1.73
CA THR A 321 -12.47 7.57 -1.39
C THR A 321 -13.19 6.68 -2.42
N ALA A 322 -14.34 6.12 -2.05
CA ALA A 322 -15.11 5.27 -2.95
C ALA A 322 -15.58 6.00 -4.21
N ASP A 323 -15.83 7.30 -4.12
CA ASP A 323 -16.25 8.19 -5.23
C ASP A 323 -15.08 8.65 -6.13
N GLY A 324 -13.87 8.13 -5.90
CA GLY A 324 -12.73 8.35 -6.79
C GLY A 324 -11.95 9.64 -6.53
N VAL A 325 -12.01 10.19 -5.33
CA VAL A 325 -11.17 11.31 -4.90
C VAL A 325 -9.96 10.77 -4.15
N LEU A 326 -8.77 11.17 -4.57
CA LEU A 326 -7.53 10.88 -3.85
C LEU A 326 -7.26 12.00 -2.84
N ARG A 327 -7.20 11.64 -1.55
CA ARG A 327 -6.87 12.54 -0.45
C ARG A 327 -5.39 12.40 -0.10
N LEU A 328 -4.66 13.49 -0.13
CA LEU A 328 -3.22 13.54 0.19
C LEU A 328 -2.98 14.42 1.41
N PRO A 329 -2.52 13.89 2.55
CA PRO A 329 -2.14 14.69 3.70
C PRO A 329 -0.86 15.48 3.40
N TYR A 330 -0.84 16.75 3.76
CA TYR A 330 0.34 17.60 3.63
C TYR A 330 0.50 18.54 4.82
N ALA A 331 1.72 18.99 5.04
CA ALA A 331 2.05 19.93 6.10
C ALA A 331 3.06 20.95 5.62
N THR A 332 2.74 22.22 5.79
CA THR A 332 3.64 23.36 5.55
C THR A 332 3.79 24.19 6.81
N ALA A 333 4.62 25.22 6.77
CA ALA A 333 4.75 26.15 7.90
C ALA A 333 3.44 26.90 8.17
N ASP A 334 2.69 27.25 7.12
CA ASP A 334 1.45 28.01 7.19
C ASP A 334 0.23 27.09 7.46
N GLU A 335 0.26 25.88 6.94
CA GLU A 335 -0.77 24.85 7.10
C GLU A 335 -0.16 23.57 7.69
N PRO A 336 -0.01 23.47 9.01
CA PRO A 336 0.67 22.33 9.65
C PRO A 336 -0.10 21.01 9.56
N CYS A 337 -1.39 21.07 9.22
CA CYS A 337 -2.24 19.89 9.01
C CYS A 337 -3.30 20.20 7.94
N ALA A 338 -3.17 19.60 6.78
CA ALA A 338 -4.13 19.79 5.69
C ALA A 338 -4.25 18.55 4.79
N VAL A 339 -5.32 18.49 4.01
CA VAL A 339 -5.60 17.39 3.07
C VAL A 339 -5.96 17.95 1.71
N ALA A 340 -5.11 17.73 0.73
CA ALA A 340 -5.44 18.02 -0.67
C ALA A 340 -6.35 16.95 -1.24
N ARG A 341 -7.29 17.36 -2.09
CA ARG A 341 -8.24 16.48 -2.79
C ARG A 341 -7.94 16.53 -4.27
N LEU A 342 -7.57 15.39 -4.84
CA LEU A 342 -7.28 15.25 -6.26
C LEU A 342 -8.35 14.37 -6.90
N THR A 343 -8.94 14.86 -7.98
CA THR A 343 -9.83 14.08 -8.84
C THR A 343 -9.06 13.78 -10.13
N PRO A 344 -8.50 12.57 -10.27
CA PRO A 344 -7.78 12.22 -11.49
C PRO A 344 -8.70 12.25 -12.70
N PRO A 345 -8.19 12.59 -13.88
CA PRO A 345 -8.97 12.54 -15.11
C PRO A 345 -9.46 11.11 -15.34
N THR A 346 -10.76 10.94 -15.51
CA THR A 346 -11.35 9.70 -16.03
C THR A 346 -11.44 9.83 -17.54
N VAL A 347 -10.81 8.90 -18.27
CA VAL A 347 -11.07 8.80 -19.70
C VAL A 347 -12.54 8.33 -19.84
N PRO A 348 -13.41 9.08 -20.54
CA PRO A 348 -14.76 8.58 -20.81
C PRO A 348 -14.62 7.21 -21.47
N ALA A 349 -15.42 6.24 -20.99
CA ALA A 349 -15.52 4.96 -21.66
C ALA A 349 -15.74 5.24 -23.16
N PRO A 350 -15.04 4.54 -24.09
CA PRO A 350 -15.30 4.71 -25.50
C PRO A 350 -16.80 4.55 -25.67
N THR A 351 -17.47 5.61 -26.14
CA THR A 351 -18.88 5.57 -26.47
C THR A 351 -19.03 4.35 -27.37
N ALA A 352 -19.74 3.33 -26.90
CA ALA A 352 -20.02 2.17 -27.75
C ALA A 352 -20.55 2.78 -29.06
N GLU A 353 -19.82 2.57 -30.15
CA GLU A 353 -20.33 2.90 -31.47
C GLU A 353 -21.74 2.31 -31.50
N PRO A 354 -22.76 3.10 -31.84
CA PRO A 354 -24.12 2.60 -31.91
C PRO A 354 -24.04 1.34 -32.77
N GLU A 355 -24.42 0.20 -32.18
CA GLU A 355 -24.51 -1.07 -32.88
C GLU A 355 -25.19 -0.79 -34.22
N PRO A 356 -24.57 -1.12 -35.36
CA PRO A 356 -25.18 -0.79 -36.65
C PRO A 356 -26.59 -1.37 -36.64
N ALA A 357 -27.58 -0.48 -36.91
CA ALA A 357 -28.97 -0.84 -36.92
C ALA A 357 -29.15 -2.16 -37.68
N PRO A 358 -29.96 -3.09 -37.16
CA PRO A 358 -30.21 -4.35 -37.86
C PRO A 358 -30.56 -4.03 -39.30
N PRO A 359 -29.96 -4.71 -40.30
CA PRO A 359 -30.31 -4.45 -41.70
C PRO A 359 -31.83 -4.63 -41.88
N GLU A 360 -32.48 -3.62 -42.49
CA GLU A 360 -33.86 -3.73 -42.86
C GLU A 360 -34.09 -5.07 -43.59
N PRO A 361 -35.20 -5.76 -43.36
CA PRO A 361 -35.49 -7.03 -43.99
C PRO A 361 -35.53 -6.86 -45.52
N THR A 362 -34.43 -7.17 -46.18
CA THR A 362 -34.34 -7.27 -47.64
C THR A 362 -35.32 -8.37 -48.06
N ALA A 363 -36.14 -8.10 -49.06
CA ALA A 363 -37.07 -9.04 -49.65
C ALA A 363 -36.30 -10.35 -50.04
N PRO A 364 -36.91 -11.52 -49.86
CA PRO A 364 -36.25 -12.78 -50.07
C PRO A 364 -35.78 -12.93 -51.55
N GLU A 365 -34.48 -12.92 -51.75
CA GLU A 365 -33.89 -13.40 -53.00
C GLU A 365 -34.25 -14.86 -53.23
N PRO A 366 -34.50 -15.30 -54.48
CA PRO A 366 -34.81 -16.69 -54.79
C PRO A 366 -33.62 -17.57 -54.40
N THR A 367 -33.81 -18.42 -53.41
CA THR A 367 -32.84 -19.38 -52.91
C THR A 367 -32.52 -20.41 -54.00
N THR A 368 -31.36 -20.30 -54.64
CA THR A 368 -30.74 -21.44 -55.36
C THR A 368 -30.46 -22.55 -54.36
N PRO A 369 -30.87 -23.80 -54.61
CA PRO A 369 -30.66 -24.91 -53.72
C PRO A 369 -29.16 -25.16 -53.54
N ARG A 370 -28.71 -25.04 -52.30
CA ARG A 370 -27.31 -25.33 -51.90
C ARG A 370 -27.10 -26.85 -51.96
N PRO A 371 -26.02 -27.38 -52.61
CA PRO A 371 -25.75 -28.82 -52.61
C PRO A 371 -25.54 -29.29 -51.16
N VAL A 372 -26.36 -30.27 -50.74
CA VAL A 372 -26.21 -30.91 -49.43
C VAL A 372 -25.12 -31.98 -49.55
N PRO A 373 -24.12 -32.04 -48.61
CA PRO A 373 -23.14 -33.10 -48.60
C PRO A 373 -23.81 -34.47 -48.54
N LEU A 374 -23.28 -35.48 -49.25
CA LEU A 374 -23.87 -36.83 -49.35
C LEU A 374 -24.09 -37.51 -47.97
N GLN A 375 -23.39 -37.08 -46.96
CA GLN A 375 -23.52 -37.57 -45.57
C GLN A 375 -24.77 -37.06 -44.85
N GLU A 376 -25.40 -35.98 -45.31
CA GLU A 376 -26.61 -35.39 -44.74
C GLU A 376 -27.86 -35.63 -45.62
N ALA A 377 -27.71 -36.32 -46.75
CA ALA A 377 -28.85 -36.65 -47.60
C ALA A 377 -29.68 -37.76 -46.95
N PRO A 378 -31.00 -37.58 -46.76
CA PRO A 378 -31.86 -38.62 -46.18
C PRO A 378 -32.04 -39.78 -47.19
N LEU A 379 -31.17 -40.80 -47.05
CA LEU A 379 -31.18 -42.01 -47.91
C LEU A 379 -32.41 -42.92 -47.68
N SER A 380 -33.25 -42.61 -46.73
CA SER A 380 -34.44 -43.43 -46.38
C SER A 380 -35.61 -43.32 -47.35
N ARG A 381 -35.52 -42.54 -48.46
CA ARG A 381 -36.59 -42.39 -49.45
C ARG A 381 -36.36 -43.10 -50.80
N LEU A 382 -35.25 -43.87 -50.92
CA LEU A 382 -34.91 -44.48 -52.18
C LEU A 382 -35.12 -46.04 -52.26
N VAL A 383 -35.76 -46.60 -51.23
CA VAL A 383 -36.10 -48.04 -51.24
C VAL A 383 -37.60 -48.18 -51.00
N THR A 384 -38.38 -47.90 -51.98
CA THR A 384 -39.70 -48.52 -52.23
C THR A 384 -40.07 -48.30 -53.69
N ASN A 385 -39.67 -49.24 -54.48
CA ASN A 385 -40.47 -49.96 -55.50
C ASN A 385 -39.68 -51.13 -56.04
#